data_90e77dd92cb3f21eeff63d961d6e1a6b
#
_entry.id   90e77dd92cb3f21eeff63d961d6e1a6b
#
_cell.length_a   1.000
_cell.length_b   1.000
_cell.length_c   1.000
_cell.angle_alpha   90.00
_cell.angle_beta   90.00
_cell.angle_gamma   90.00
#
_symmetry.space_group_name_H-M   'P 1'
#
loop_
_entity.id
_entity.type
_entity.pdbx_description
1 polymer ?
#
loop_
_entity_poly.entity_id
_entity_poly.type
_entity_poly.pdbx_seq_one_letter_code
_entity_poly.pdbx_strand_id
1 'polypeptide(L)'
;MYKTGCLMCGKEQENDTLLRLLFSDDPICGECRSQWQKHRKREMLDDIPMEALWQYNGAFSSCLLQFKELHDEALKNVFLYPFVNRLRHRYRGYTLLLMPSSREKQEERGFSHLKEMFECLHLPMLEPFIKESSRVQKALGRKGRMEMEHSILRRKEIELPRKILLVDDVCTTGSTLRGALHTLKKEDHTVRILTASIVSDPHAALSSGVSK
;
A
#
# COMPACT_ATOMS: atom_id res chain seq x y z
N MET A 1 11.24 32.00 -6.32
CA MET A 1 11.40 30.86 -5.40
C MET A 1 10.01 30.42 -5.00
N TYR A 2 9.54 29.28 -5.49
CA TYR A 2 8.23 28.77 -5.08
C TYR A 2 8.38 28.11 -3.71
N LYS A 3 7.77 28.70 -2.70
CA LYS A 3 7.65 28.10 -1.37
C LYS A 3 6.64 26.97 -1.48
N THR A 4 7.09 25.76 -1.39
CA THR A 4 6.19 24.59 -1.35
C THR A 4 5.82 24.32 0.10
N GLY A 5 4.54 24.42 0.43
CA GLY A 5 4.05 24.07 1.76
C GLY A 5 4.11 22.55 2.00
N CYS A 6 4.23 22.16 3.26
CA CYS A 6 4.10 20.76 3.65
C CYS A 6 2.70 20.24 3.33
N LEU A 7 2.60 19.13 2.58
CA LEU A 7 1.30 18.57 2.19
C LEU A 7 0.45 18.07 3.38
N MET A 8 1.04 17.83 4.55
CA MET A 8 0.29 17.40 5.74
C MET A 8 -0.16 18.54 6.64
N CYS A 9 0.70 19.53 6.92
CA CYS A 9 0.39 20.59 7.89
C CYS A 9 0.31 22.00 7.28
N GLY A 10 0.57 22.15 6.00
CA GLY A 10 0.54 23.45 5.29
C GLY A 10 1.70 24.42 5.64
N LYS A 11 2.55 24.10 6.63
CA LYS A 11 3.70 24.94 6.98
C LYS A 11 4.60 25.14 5.77
N GLU A 12 5.00 26.38 5.53
CA GLU A 12 6.01 26.70 4.52
C GLU A 12 7.32 25.96 4.85
N GLN A 13 7.88 25.27 3.86
CA GLN A 13 9.18 24.65 3.99
C GLN A 13 10.22 25.66 3.51
N GLU A 14 10.98 26.23 4.45
CA GLU A 14 12.10 27.09 4.10
C GLU A 14 13.21 26.26 3.45
N ASN A 15 13.51 26.57 2.17
CA ASN A 15 14.55 25.91 1.40
C ASN A 15 15.94 26.49 1.65
N ASP A 16 16.28 26.80 2.91
CA ASP A 16 17.45 27.59 3.24
C ASP A 16 18.78 26.81 3.32
N THR A 17 18.78 25.50 3.08
CA THR A 17 20.04 24.75 3.13
C THR A 17 20.33 24.13 1.77
N LEU A 18 21.55 24.39 1.22
CA LEU A 18 22.06 23.77 -0.01
C LEU A 18 21.90 22.23 -0.03
N LEU A 19 22.01 21.61 1.15
CA LEU A 19 21.78 20.19 1.35
C LEU A 19 20.31 19.76 1.11
N ARG A 20 19.33 20.63 1.42
CA ARG A 20 17.93 20.37 1.12
C ARG A 20 17.64 20.49 -0.37
N LEU A 21 18.25 21.47 -1.04
CA LEU A 21 18.18 21.63 -2.50
C LEU A 21 18.74 20.42 -3.26
N LEU A 22 19.72 19.73 -2.66
CA LEU A 22 20.39 18.58 -3.29
C LEU A 22 19.80 17.23 -2.88
N PHE A 23 19.11 17.11 -1.73
CA PHE A 23 18.79 15.81 -1.12
C PHE A 23 17.38 15.63 -0.56
N SER A 24 16.50 16.62 -0.55
CA SER A 24 15.17 16.45 0.05
C SER A 24 14.05 17.17 -0.67
N ASP A 25 13.49 16.52 -1.69
CA ASP A 25 12.17 16.86 -2.22
C ASP A 25 11.05 16.12 -1.45
N ASP A 26 11.22 15.90 -0.13
CA ASP A 26 10.15 15.27 0.65
C ASP A 26 8.93 16.19 0.65
N PRO A 27 7.77 15.71 0.15
CA PRO A 27 6.55 16.51 0.06
C PRO A 27 5.97 16.91 1.43
N ILE A 28 6.49 16.37 2.53
CA ILE A 28 6.10 16.74 3.89
C ILE A 28 7.31 17.20 4.71
N CYS A 29 7.06 18.12 5.67
CA CYS A 29 8.13 18.65 6.51
C CYS A 29 8.70 17.59 7.47
N GLY A 30 9.90 17.87 8.01
CA GLY A 30 10.58 16.94 8.93
C GLY A 30 9.77 16.65 10.20
N GLU A 31 9.01 17.62 10.73
CA GLU A 31 8.12 17.40 11.88
C GLU A 31 7.03 16.39 11.57
N CYS A 32 6.34 16.53 10.44
CA CYS A 32 5.32 15.58 10.01
C CYS A 32 5.94 14.21 9.71
N ARG A 33 7.11 14.20 9.07
CA ARG A 33 7.82 12.94 8.75
C ARG A 33 8.28 12.21 10.01
N SER A 34 8.70 12.92 11.05
CA SER A 34 9.18 12.33 12.31
C SER A 34 8.07 11.59 13.10
N GLN A 35 6.80 11.90 12.83
CA GLN A 35 5.66 11.19 13.41
C GLN A 35 5.45 9.81 12.79
N TRP A 36 6.06 9.54 11.65
CA TRP A 36 5.97 8.26 10.95
C TRP A 36 7.08 7.33 11.42
N GLN A 37 6.69 6.22 12.01
CA GLN A 37 7.63 5.24 12.52
C GLN A 37 8.00 4.23 11.43
N LYS A 38 9.30 4.16 11.06
CA LYS A 38 9.79 3.16 10.10
C LYS A 38 9.68 1.75 10.66
N HIS A 39 9.11 0.85 9.88
CA HIS A 39 9.17 -0.57 10.21
C HIS A 39 10.56 -1.12 9.87
N ARG A 40 11.22 -1.77 10.84
CA ARG A 40 12.61 -2.23 10.70
C ARG A 40 12.78 -3.72 10.74
N LYS A 41 11.69 -4.45 11.03
CA LYS A 41 11.73 -5.91 11.10
C LYS A 41 11.60 -6.52 9.70
N ARG A 42 12.20 -7.69 9.55
CA ARG A 42 11.93 -8.55 8.39
C ARG A 42 10.69 -9.35 8.72
N GLU A 43 9.73 -9.29 7.84
CA GLU A 43 8.47 -10.01 7.99
C GLU A 43 8.40 -11.15 6.99
N MET A 44 7.62 -12.16 7.34
CA MET A 44 7.27 -13.27 6.47
C MET A 44 5.74 -13.39 6.49
N LEU A 45 5.15 -13.54 5.34
CA LEU A 45 3.75 -13.95 5.24
C LEU A 45 3.74 -15.38 4.69
N ASP A 46 3.40 -16.34 5.56
CA ASP A 46 3.68 -17.75 5.34
C ASP A 46 5.19 -17.91 5.05
N ASP A 47 5.60 -18.48 3.92
CA ASP A 47 7.01 -18.63 3.54
C ASP A 47 7.51 -17.52 2.58
N ILE A 48 6.72 -16.46 2.36
CA ILE A 48 7.05 -15.39 1.42
C ILE A 48 7.63 -14.19 2.16
N PRO A 49 8.86 -13.75 1.79
CA PRO A 49 9.45 -12.55 2.39
C PRO A 49 8.63 -11.30 2.10
N MET A 50 8.31 -10.56 3.16
CA MET A 50 7.55 -9.33 3.13
C MET A 50 8.37 -8.17 3.68
N GLU A 51 8.29 -7.05 3.01
CA GLU A 51 8.83 -5.76 3.45
C GLU A 51 7.69 -4.80 3.69
N ALA A 52 7.58 -4.28 4.92
CA ALA A 52 6.72 -3.16 5.25
C ALA A 52 7.59 -1.91 5.49
N LEU A 53 7.14 -0.75 5.02
CA LEU A 53 7.95 0.48 5.11
C LEU A 53 7.71 1.20 6.43
N TRP A 54 6.45 1.30 6.85
CA TRP A 54 6.02 2.05 8.01
C TRP A 54 5.21 1.21 8.98
N GLN A 55 5.22 1.62 10.25
CA GLN A 55 4.22 1.19 11.22
C GLN A 55 2.91 1.92 10.93
N TYR A 56 1.80 1.19 10.94
CA TYR A 56 0.49 1.80 10.85
C TYR A 56 0.14 2.48 12.17
N ASN A 57 0.30 3.81 12.24
CA ASN A 57 -0.01 4.64 13.39
C ASN A 57 -0.97 5.78 13.02
N GLY A 58 -1.37 6.60 14.00
CA GLY A 58 -2.34 7.67 13.79
C GLY A 58 -1.92 8.67 12.70
N ALA A 59 -0.66 9.09 12.65
CA ALA A 59 -0.17 10.04 11.65
C ALA A 59 -0.16 9.44 10.23
N PHE A 60 0.28 8.18 10.10
CA PHE A 60 0.24 7.46 8.83
C PHE A 60 -1.22 7.24 8.36
N SER A 61 -2.09 6.77 9.27
CA SER A 61 -3.48 6.46 8.94
C SER A 61 -4.26 7.71 8.51
N SER A 62 -4.04 8.85 9.17
CA SER A 62 -4.68 10.13 8.79
C SER A 62 -4.28 10.56 7.38
N CYS A 63 -2.98 10.48 7.04
CA CYS A 63 -2.51 10.79 5.70
C CYS A 63 -3.07 9.81 4.65
N LEU A 64 -3.12 8.52 4.98
CA LEU A 64 -3.67 7.51 4.08
C LEU A 64 -5.18 7.71 3.85
N LEU A 65 -5.91 8.12 4.88
CA LEU A 65 -7.34 8.46 4.78
C LEU A 65 -7.55 9.66 3.85
N GLN A 66 -6.78 10.74 4.01
CA GLN A 66 -6.82 11.89 3.13
C GLN A 66 -6.57 11.49 1.67
N PHE A 67 -5.53 10.70 1.43
CA PHE A 67 -5.21 10.21 0.09
C PHE A 67 -6.34 9.36 -0.51
N LYS A 68 -6.88 8.41 0.26
CA LYS A 68 -7.88 7.45 -0.25
C LYS A 68 -9.30 7.99 -0.31
N GLU A 69 -9.75 8.60 0.77
CA GLU A 69 -11.17 8.92 0.94
C GLU A 69 -11.47 10.40 0.65
N LEU A 70 -10.49 11.29 0.79
CA LEU A 70 -10.63 12.69 0.41
C LEU A 70 -10.02 13.00 -0.97
N HIS A 71 -9.56 11.97 -1.67
CA HIS A 71 -9.03 12.04 -3.04
C HIS A 71 -7.88 13.05 -3.21
N ASP A 72 -7.04 13.21 -2.19
CA ASP A 72 -5.90 14.12 -2.25
C ASP A 72 -4.70 13.44 -2.95
N GLU A 73 -4.73 13.45 -4.28
CA GLU A 73 -3.70 12.84 -5.12
C GLU A 73 -2.31 13.46 -4.93
N ALA A 74 -2.21 14.69 -4.40
CA ALA A 74 -0.92 15.31 -4.11
C ALA A 74 -0.11 14.48 -3.11
N LEU A 75 -0.79 13.70 -2.25
CA LEU A 75 -0.16 12.84 -1.25
C LEU A 75 0.43 11.55 -1.82
N LYS A 76 0.22 11.19 -3.08
CA LYS A 76 0.65 9.91 -3.66
C LYS A 76 2.12 9.56 -3.42
N ASN A 77 3.00 10.54 -3.49
CA ASN A 77 4.43 10.33 -3.31
C ASN A 77 4.92 10.32 -1.85
N VAL A 78 4.07 10.72 -0.90
CA VAL A 78 4.46 10.85 0.51
C VAL A 78 4.85 9.50 1.11
N PHE A 79 4.14 8.42 0.76
CA PHE A 79 4.25 7.12 1.41
C PHE A 79 5.57 6.40 1.14
N LEU A 80 6.07 6.48 -0.09
CA LEU A 80 7.29 5.77 -0.51
C LEU A 80 8.52 6.66 -0.60
N TYR A 81 8.38 7.98 -0.52
CA TYR A 81 9.42 8.95 -0.81
C TYR A 81 10.82 8.59 -0.23
N PRO A 82 10.96 8.30 1.07
CA PRO A 82 12.29 8.04 1.64
C PRO A 82 12.92 6.71 1.18
N PHE A 83 12.17 5.88 0.46
CA PHE A 83 12.59 4.53 0.08
C PHE A 83 12.70 4.32 -1.42
N VAL A 84 12.23 5.26 -2.25
CA VAL A 84 12.07 5.09 -3.70
C VAL A 84 13.34 4.57 -4.37
N ASN A 85 14.49 5.22 -4.16
CA ASN A 85 15.75 4.82 -4.81
C ASN A 85 16.19 3.41 -4.39
N ARG A 86 16.06 3.09 -3.09
CA ARG A 86 16.37 1.76 -2.55
C ARG A 86 15.44 0.69 -3.11
N LEU A 87 14.15 0.97 -3.19
CA LEU A 87 13.14 0.03 -3.69
C LEU A 87 13.29 -0.22 -5.19
N ARG A 88 13.53 0.83 -5.98
CA ARG A 88 13.82 0.69 -7.43
C ARG A 88 15.01 -0.21 -7.69
N HIS A 89 16.09 -0.03 -6.92
CA HIS A 89 17.27 -0.88 -7.05
C HIS A 89 16.98 -2.32 -6.61
N ARG A 90 16.36 -2.50 -5.44
CA ARG A 90 16.09 -3.81 -4.84
C ARG A 90 15.16 -4.68 -5.67
N TYR A 91 14.12 -4.06 -6.26
CA TYR A 91 13.09 -4.77 -7.01
C TYR A 91 13.21 -4.61 -8.52
N ARG A 92 14.41 -4.27 -8.99
CA ARG A 92 14.70 -4.23 -10.42
C ARG A 92 14.36 -5.56 -11.09
N GLY A 93 13.57 -5.50 -12.18
CA GLY A 93 13.13 -6.67 -12.92
C GLY A 93 11.95 -7.42 -12.31
N TYR A 94 11.33 -6.88 -11.25
CA TYR A 94 10.03 -7.34 -10.76
C TYR A 94 8.91 -6.55 -11.44
N THR A 95 7.75 -7.19 -11.53
CA THR A 95 6.49 -6.53 -11.89
C THR A 95 5.64 -6.42 -10.64
N LEU A 96 5.07 -5.25 -10.41
CA LEU A 96 4.15 -4.98 -9.32
C LEU A 96 2.79 -5.59 -9.66
N LEU A 97 2.25 -6.40 -8.75
CA LEU A 97 0.88 -6.91 -8.81
C LEU A 97 0.08 -6.21 -7.72
N LEU A 98 -0.82 -5.32 -8.14
CA LEU A 98 -1.59 -4.50 -7.23
C LEU A 98 -2.70 -5.32 -6.58
N MET A 99 -2.84 -5.22 -5.25
CA MET A 99 -3.94 -5.86 -4.53
C MET A 99 -5.28 -5.23 -4.91
N PRO A 100 -6.35 -6.02 -5.01
CA PRO A 100 -7.62 -5.52 -5.48
C PRO A 100 -8.32 -4.66 -4.42
N SER A 101 -8.74 -3.47 -4.80
CA SER A 101 -9.75 -2.70 -4.08
C SER A 101 -11.15 -3.22 -4.41
N SER A 102 -12.14 -2.98 -3.54
CA SER A 102 -13.52 -3.25 -3.93
C SER A 102 -13.89 -2.34 -5.11
N ARG A 103 -14.64 -2.89 -6.08
CA ARG A 103 -15.05 -2.18 -7.29
C ARG A 103 -15.82 -0.90 -6.96
N GLU A 104 -16.70 -0.98 -5.97
CA GLU A 104 -17.48 0.15 -5.46
C GLU A 104 -16.56 1.30 -4.99
N LYS A 105 -15.52 0.98 -4.20
CA LYS A 105 -14.56 1.99 -3.72
C LYS A 105 -13.66 2.56 -4.83
N GLN A 106 -13.39 1.78 -5.86
CA GLN A 106 -12.61 2.23 -7.02
C GLN A 106 -13.43 3.18 -7.90
N GLU A 107 -14.70 2.86 -8.12
CA GLU A 107 -15.66 3.70 -8.85
C GLU A 107 -15.95 5.02 -8.09
N GLU A 108 -16.08 4.93 -6.75
CA GLU A 108 -16.29 6.10 -5.88
C GLU A 108 -15.09 7.05 -5.88
N ARG A 109 -13.86 6.52 -5.86
CA ARG A 109 -12.63 7.31 -5.84
C ARG A 109 -12.23 7.88 -7.20
N GLY A 110 -12.62 7.23 -8.28
CA GLY A 110 -12.21 7.60 -9.64
C GLY A 110 -10.76 7.28 -10.00
N PHE A 111 -9.96 6.73 -9.07
CA PHE A 111 -8.56 6.37 -9.32
C PHE A 111 -8.12 5.12 -8.55
N SER A 112 -7.06 4.46 -9.03
CA SER A 112 -6.42 3.32 -8.36
C SER A 112 -5.33 3.85 -7.41
N HIS A 113 -5.66 3.96 -6.12
CA HIS A 113 -4.75 4.51 -5.11
C HIS A 113 -3.41 3.75 -5.03
N LEU A 114 -3.40 2.42 -5.21
CA LEU A 114 -2.16 1.65 -5.24
C LEU A 114 -1.32 1.98 -6.48
N LYS A 115 -1.95 2.11 -7.65
CA LYS A 115 -1.25 2.51 -8.86
C LYS A 115 -0.55 3.85 -8.68
N GLU A 116 -1.28 4.86 -8.21
CA GLU A 116 -0.73 6.19 -7.94
C GLU A 116 0.39 6.16 -6.88
N MET A 117 0.17 5.43 -5.78
CA MET A 117 1.15 5.32 -4.69
C MET A 117 2.47 4.68 -5.14
N PHE A 118 2.41 3.63 -5.98
CA PHE A 118 3.58 2.86 -6.40
C PHE A 118 4.18 3.30 -7.75
N GLU A 119 3.53 4.23 -8.48
CA GLU A 119 4.00 4.75 -9.76
C GLU A 119 5.43 5.31 -9.69
N CYS A 120 5.76 5.93 -8.56
CA CYS A 120 7.10 6.48 -8.31
C CYS A 120 8.22 5.44 -8.38
N LEU A 121 7.95 4.14 -8.34
CA LEU A 121 8.96 3.10 -8.50
C LEU A 121 9.37 2.88 -9.95
N HIS A 122 8.59 3.33 -10.94
CA HIS A 122 8.81 3.12 -12.37
C HIS A 122 9.05 1.65 -12.74
N LEU A 123 8.35 0.74 -12.09
CA LEU A 123 8.33 -0.69 -12.41
C LEU A 123 7.03 -1.03 -13.16
N PRO A 124 7.02 -2.06 -14.02
CA PRO A 124 5.80 -2.54 -14.66
C PRO A 124 4.73 -2.89 -13.61
N MET A 125 3.47 -2.57 -13.88
CA MET A 125 2.34 -2.82 -12.99
C MET A 125 1.25 -3.62 -13.69
N LEU A 126 0.64 -4.55 -12.97
CA LEU A 126 -0.53 -5.32 -13.42
C LEU A 126 -1.58 -5.35 -12.31
N GLU A 127 -2.85 -5.43 -12.71
CA GLU A 127 -4.01 -5.59 -11.83
C GLU A 127 -4.71 -6.93 -12.12
N PRO A 128 -4.08 -8.08 -11.83
CA PRO A 128 -4.62 -9.38 -12.19
C PRO A 128 -5.69 -9.89 -11.23
N PHE A 129 -5.87 -9.25 -10.09
CA PHE A 129 -6.75 -9.74 -9.04
C PHE A 129 -8.09 -9.02 -9.02
N ILE A 130 -9.13 -9.77 -8.68
CA ILE A 130 -10.49 -9.28 -8.47
C ILE A 130 -10.92 -9.71 -7.06
N LYS A 131 -11.49 -8.79 -6.31
CA LYS A 131 -12.17 -9.11 -5.05
C LYS A 131 -13.60 -9.51 -5.36
N GLU A 132 -14.00 -10.71 -4.95
CA GLU A 132 -15.38 -11.16 -5.14
C GLU A 132 -16.34 -10.28 -4.33
N SER A 133 -17.38 -9.78 -4.97
CA SER A 133 -18.30 -8.85 -4.33
C SER A 133 -19.18 -9.57 -3.31
N SER A 134 -19.47 -8.91 -2.20
CA SER A 134 -20.33 -9.39 -1.11
C SER A 134 -21.78 -9.74 -1.53
N ARG A 135 -22.20 -9.42 -2.75
CA ARG A 135 -23.53 -9.78 -3.27
C ARG A 135 -23.71 -11.27 -3.49
N VAL A 136 -22.66 -12.00 -3.89
CA VAL A 136 -22.68 -13.47 -4.02
C VAL A 136 -22.74 -14.13 -2.64
N GLN A 137 -22.22 -13.47 -1.62
CA GLN A 137 -22.16 -13.97 -0.25
C GLN A 137 -23.49 -14.00 0.47
N LYS A 138 -24.48 -13.19 0.06
CA LYS A 138 -25.83 -13.19 0.68
C LYS A 138 -26.65 -14.44 0.39
N ALA A 139 -26.28 -15.21 -0.64
CA ALA A 139 -26.95 -16.46 -1.01
C ALA A 139 -26.42 -17.69 -0.25
N LEU A 140 -25.29 -17.59 0.43
CA LEU A 140 -24.67 -18.69 1.18
C LEU A 140 -24.87 -18.49 2.69
N GLY A 141 -25.34 -19.53 3.36
CA GLY A 141 -25.67 -19.50 4.78
C GLY A 141 -24.46 -19.18 5.71
N ARG A 142 -24.74 -19.00 7.01
CA ARG A 142 -23.80 -18.51 8.04
C ARG A 142 -22.43 -19.21 8.11
N LYS A 143 -22.33 -20.52 7.73
CA LYS A 143 -21.06 -21.28 7.73
C LYS A 143 -20.16 -20.94 6.54
N GLY A 144 -20.70 -20.64 5.36
CA GLY A 144 -19.91 -20.24 4.20
C GLY A 144 -19.34 -18.81 4.28
N ARG A 145 -19.87 -17.98 5.17
CA ARG A 145 -19.43 -16.58 5.34
C ARG A 145 -18.03 -16.43 5.95
N MET A 146 -17.61 -17.30 6.84
CA MET A 146 -16.31 -17.20 7.52
C MET A 146 -15.12 -17.61 6.63
N GLU A 147 -15.35 -18.51 5.65
CA GLU A 147 -14.29 -18.98 4.75
C GLU A 147 -14.17 -18.14 3.46
N MET A 148 -15.22 -17.37 3.10
CA MET A 148 -15.29 -16.61 1.85
C MET A 148 -15.09 -15.09 2.02
N GLU A 149 -14.79 -14.63 3.22
CA GLU A 149 -14.72 -13.19 3.52
C GLU A 149 -13.71 -12.42 2.70
N HIS A 150 -12.79 -13.14 1.99
CA HIS A 150 -11.74 -12.54 1.17
C HIS A 150 -11.34 -13.43 -0.02
N SER A 151 -12.30 -13.96 -0.79
CA SER A 151 -11.92 -14.70 -1.99
C SER A 151 -11.36 -13.74 -3.04
N ILE A 152 -10.09 -13.91 -3.31
CA ILE A 152 -9.38 -13.23 -4.39
C ILE A 152 -9.41 -14.15 -5.60
N LEU A 153 -9.95 -13.65 -6.70
CA LEU A 153 -9.92 -14.32 -8.00
C LEU A 153 -8.84 -13.71 -8.87
N ARG A 154 -8.25 -14.52 -9.74
CA ARG A 154 -7.28 -14.07 -10.72
C ARG A 154 -7.92 -14.03 -12.12
N ARG A 155 -7.67 -12.95 -12.83
CA ARG A 155 -7.97 -12.83 -14.28
C ARG A 155 -7.00 -13.72 -15.05
N LYS A 156 -7.51 -14.79 -15.64
CA LYS A 156 -6.70 -15.79 -16.36
C LYS A 156 -6.12 -15.29 -17.68
N GLU A 157 -6.74 -14.26 -18.23
CA GLU A 157 -6.31 -13.59 -19.46
C GLU A 157 -5.05 -12.75 -19.29
N ILE A 158 -4.65 -12.47 -18.05
CA ILE A 158 -3.43 -11.71 -17.75
C ILE A 158 -2.29 -12.71 -17.50
N GLU A 159 -1.31 -12.73 -18.40
CA GLU A 159 -0.08 -13.47 -18.21
C GLU A 159 0.76 -12.84 -17.10
N LEU A 160 1.25 -13.69 -16.19
CA LEU A 160 2.05 -13.22 -15.07
C LEU A 160 3.54 -13.38 -15.35
N PRO A 161 4.37 -12.39 -14.93
CA PRO A 161 5.80 -12.46 -15.09
C PRO A 161 6.43 -13.44 -14.08
N ARG A 162 7.67 -13.87 -14.34
CA ARG A 162 8.41 -14.77 -13.44
C ARG A 162 8.71 -14.15 -12.09
N LYS A 163 9.01 -12.84 -12.05
CA LYS A 163 9.34 -12.10 -10.81
C LYS A 163 8.19 -11.18 -10.43
N ILE A 164 7.56 -11.47 -9.34
CA ILE A 164 6.35 -10.81 -8.84
C ILE A 164 6.63 -10.10 -7.53
N LEU A 165 6.22 -8.82 -7.45
CA LEU A 165 6.13 -8.08 -6.23
C LEU A 165 4.66 -7.76 -5.94
N LEU A 166 4.04 -8.49 -5.00
CA LEU A 166 2.70 -8.15 -4.51
C LEU A 166 2.76 -6.86 -3.72
N VAL A 167 1.91 -5.89 -4.02
CA VAL A 167 1.91 -4.60 -3.33
C VAL A 167 0.55 -4.24 -2.76
N ASP A 168 0.57 -3.75 -1.51
CA ASP A 168 -0.63 -3.27 -0.80
C ASP A 168 -0.27 -2.01 0.02
N ASP A 169 -1.26 -1.26 0.46
CA ASP A 169 -1.03 -0.09 1.30
C ASP A 169 -0.88 -0.44 2.78
N VAL A 170 -1.70 -1.34 3.31
CA VAL A 170 -1.67 -1.73 4.72
C VAL A 170 -1.80 -3.24 4.86
N CYS A 171 -0.79 -3.87 5.42
CA CYS A 171 -0.92 -5.25 5.88
C CYS A 171 -1.47 -5.25 7.32
N THR A 172 -2.69 -5.73 7.50
CA THR A 172 -3.28 -5.99 8.81
C THR A 172 -3.08 -7.46 9.19
N THR A 173 -3.99 -8.32 8.81
CA THR A 173 -3.89 -9.78 9.01
C THR A 173 -3.18 -10.50 7.86
N GLY A 174 -2.98 -9.83 6.73
CA GLY A 174 -2.45 -10.42 5.51
C GLY A 174 -3.43 -11.31 4.74
N SER A 175 -4.71 -11.34 5.11
CA SER A 175 -5.71 -12.22 4.48
C SER A 175 -5.86 -11.98 2.97
N THR A 176 -5.89 -10.72 2.54
CA THR A 176 -5.96 -10.36 1.10
C THR A 176 -4.72 -10.84 0.35
N LEU A 177 -3.55 -10.63 0.93
CA LEU A 177 -2.28 -11.10 0.36
C LEU A 177 -2.21 -12.62 0.28
N ARG A 178 -2.67 -13.36 1.33
CA ARG A 178 -2.77 -14.83 1.29
C ARG A 178 -3.73 -15.31 0.21
N GLY A 179 -4.88 -14.64 0.05
CA GLY A 179 -5.80 -14.94 -1.04
C GLY A 179 -5.13 -14.83 -2.42
N ALA A 180 -4.38 -13.76 -2.66
CA ALA A 180 -3.62 -13.58 -3.89
C ALA A 180 -2.53 -14.64 -4.06
N LEU A 181 -1.73 -14.92 -3.02
CA LEU A 181 -0.70 -15.97 -3.03
C LEU A 181 -1.28 -17.33 -3.38
N HIS A 182 -2.47 -17.65 -2.86
CA HIS A 182 -3.15 -18.91 -3.18
C HIS A 182 -3.43 -19.06 -4.67
N THR A 183 -3.74 -17.98 -5.38
CA THR A 183 -3.98 -18.02 -6.83
C THR A 183 -2.70 -18.23 -7.66
N LEU A 184 -1.52 -17.96 -7.06
CA LEU A 184 -0.20 -18.05 -7.70
C LEU A 184 0.49 -19.40 -7.51
N LYS A 185 0.02 -20.25 -6.58
CA LYS A 185 0.71 -21.50 -6.14
C LYS A 185 0.97 -22.54 -7.23
N LYS A 186 0.31 -22.46 -8.37
CA LYS A 186 0.42 -23.44 -9.46
C LYS A 186 1.51 -23.13 -10.50
N GLU A 187 2.19 -22.00 -10.37
CA GLU A 187 3.13 -21.51 -11.35
C GLU A 187 4.50 -21.21 -10.72
N ASP A 188 5.57 -21.34 -11.48
CA ASP A 188 6.96 -21.09 -11.01
C ASP A 188 7.25 -19.59 -11.01
N HIS A 189 6.84 -18.92 -9.94
CA HIS A 189 7.09 -17.49 -9.73
C HIS A 189 8.03 -17.24 -8.55
N THR A 190 8.92 -16.27 -8.72
CA THR A 190 9.65 -15.68 -7.59
C THR A 190 8.81 -14.54 -7.00
N VAL A 191 8.17 -14.80 -5.87
CA VAL A 191 7.24 -13.86 -5.23
C VAL A 191 7.89 -13.15 -4.05
N ARG A 192 7.64 -11.86 -3.94
CA ARG A 192 7.94 -10.98 -2.80
C ARG A 192 6.73 -10.14 -2.48
N ILE A 193 6.69 -9.57 -1.28
CA ILE A 193 5.61 -8.70 -0.84
C ILE A 193 6.20 -7.37 -0.39
N LEU A 194 5.54 -6.26 -0.75
CA LEU A 194 5.87 -4.92 -0.29
C LEU A 194 4.58 -4.21 0.11
N THR A 195 4.52 -3.72 1.35
CA THR A 195 3.40 -2.90 1.83
C THR A 195 3.88 -1.53 2.29
N ALA A 196 3.08 -0.50 2.04
CA ALA A 196 3.43 0.82 2.55
C ALA A 196 3.44 0.84 4.08
N SER A 197 2.56 0.07 4.73
CA SER A 197 2.57 -0.06 6.19
C SER A 197 2.12 -1.44 6.68
N ILE A 198 2.37 -1.68 7.97
CA ILE A 198 1.93 -2.88 8.68
C ILE A 198 1.38 -2.53 10.05
N VAL A 199 0.32 -3.22 10.46
CA VAL A 199 -0.19 -3.20 11.83
C VAL A 199 0.59 -4.24 12.64
N SER A 200 1.47 -3.80 13.52
CA SER A 200 2.33 -4.69 14.32
C SER A 200 1.57 -5.38 15.46
N ASP A 201 0.44 -4.82 15.89
CA ASP A 201 -0.49 -5.42 16.83
C ASP A 201 -1.93 -5.21 16.32
N PRO A 202 -2.61 -6.28 15.87
CA PRO A 202 -3.99 -6.17 15.40
C PRO A 202 -4.98 -5.59 16.44
N HIS A 203 -4.67 -5.73 17.73
CA HIS A 203 -5.50 -5.16 18.82
C HIS A 203 -5.26 -3.65 19.01
N ALA A 204 -4.08 -3.13 18.69
CA ALA A 204 -3.79 -1.69 18.79
C ALA A 204 -4.52 -0.86 17.71
N ALA A 205 -4.85 -1.45 16.57
CA ALA A 205 -5.59 -0.76 15.50
C ALA A 205 -7.04 -0.43 15.87
N LEU A 206 -7.65 -1.18 16.80
CA LEU A 206 -9.02 -0.98 17.24
C LEU A 206 -9.16 0.09 18.33
N SER A 207 -8.08 0.42 19.04
CA SER A 207 -8.08 1.45 20.10
C SER A 207 -7.86 2.88 19.60
N SER A 208 -7.45 3.06 18.34
CA SER A 208 -7.26 4.38 17.71
C SER A 208 -8.49 4.86 16.92
N GLY A 209 -9.63 4.19 17.04
CA GLY A 209 -10.90 4.57 16.45
C GLY A 209 -11.53 5.74 17.20
N VAL A 210 -11.39 6.90 16.59
CA VAL A 210 -12.32 8.04 16.60
C VAL A 210 -13.32 8.04 17.76
N SER A 211 -12.98 8.76 18.82
CA SER A 211 -14.01 9.37 19.69
C SER A 211 -14.70 10.46 18.86
N LYS A 212 -16.02 10.39 18.87
CA LYS A 212 -16.96 11.26 18.17
C LYS A 212 -16.72 12.74 18.44
#